data_f2ba3f5aaaa07c1313ec0bf8b2e45061
#
_entry.id   f2ba3f5aaaa07c1313ec0bf8b2e45061
#
_cell.length_a   1.000
_cell.length_b   1.000
_cell.length_c   1.000
_cell.angle_alpha   90.00
_cell.angle_beta   90.00
_cell.angle_gamma   90.00
#
_symmetry.space_group_name_H-M   'P 1'
#
loop_
_entity.id
_entity.type
_entity.pdbx_description
1 polymer ?
#
loop_
_entity_poly.entity_id
_entity_poly.type
_entity_poly.pdbx_seq_one_letter_code
_entity_poly.pdbx_strand_id
1 'polypeptide(L)'
;MRPWQLVLLIAVTFVLGVGIGWQPFWVLTYALLAALVLSVVWLALSVRGITFARSALGGRAQVGERVEESLTLENHSVIPKLWIQVSDGSTLPGHHAGYVSSVGPHQRIAWRAKTVCRRRGRFTLGPVTATTGDPLGLFRRELVLAPEHQLLVLPPTLPLSHFELVPGLMPGRGRGSQRSQQTTTNVVTVRNYVPGDALTRIHWPSTARLSQFMVKEFDLDPTIDVVVMLDLDREAQAGEGDSSTEEYGVTIAASIAAFLLRHQELSVGLQVNGTAESGLALDRGERQLDRVLELLAI
;
A
#
# COMPACT_ATOMS: atom_id res chain seq x y z
N MET A 1 26.43 -24.32 20.90
CA MET A 1 27.32 -25.35 20.33
C MET A 1 26.86 -25.68 18.91
N ARG A 2 27.76 -25.96 17.97
CA ARG A 2 27.32 -26.43 16.66
C ARG A 2 27.11 -27.95 16.73
N PRO A 3 26.11 -28.51 16.04
CA PRO A 3 25.78 -29.94 16.17
C PRO A 3 26.96 -30.88 15.86
N TRP A 4 27.87 -30.51 14.94
CA TRP A 4 29.06 -31.30 14.64
C TRP A 4 30.05 -31.38 15.79
N GLN A 5 30.11 -30.35 16.70
CA GLN A 5 30.97 -30.39 17.89
C GLN A 5 30.48 -31.43 18.89
N LEU A 6 29.15 -31.57 19.02
CA LEU A 6 28.57 -32.60 19.87
C LEU A 6 28.86 -34.01 19.31
N VAL A 7 28.70 -34.17 17.99
CA VAL A 7 29.01 -35.45 17.32
C VAL A 7 30.50 -35.82 17.50
N LEU A 8 31.38 -34.84 17.36
CA LEU A 8 32.82 -35.07 17.58
C LEU A 8 33.11 -35.44 19.05
N LEU A 9 32.43 -34.78 20.00
CA LEU A 9 32.58 -35.09 21.42
C LEU A 9 32.10 -36.53 21.74
N ILE A 10 30.97 -36.95 21.14
CA ILE A 10 30.47 -38.34 21.24
C ILE A 10 31.50 -39.31 20.67
N ALA A 11 32.07 -39.03 19.53
CA ALA A 11 33.09 -39.90 18.90
C ALA A 11 34.34 -40.01 19.78
N VAL A 12 34.82 -38.89 20.33
CA VAL A 12 35.99 -38.88 21.22
C VAL A 12 35.72 -39.67 22.49
N THR A 13 34.57 -39.45 23.17
CA THR A 13 34.24 -40.20 24.40
C THR A 13 34.04 -41.67 24.13
N PHE A 14 33.48 -42.04 22.96
CA PHE A 14 33.37 -43.44 22.54
C PHE A 14 34.74 -44.10 22.34
N VAL A 15 35.65 -43.47 21.60
CA VAL A 15 37.01 -43.99 21.34
C VAL A 15 37.79 -44.16 22.64
N LEU A 16 37.67 -43.17 23.55
CA LEU A 16 38.31 -43.26 24.88
C LEU A 16 37.68 -44.39 25.72
N GLY A 17 36.37 -44.58 25.64
CA GLY A 17 35.67 -45.69 26.31
C GLY A 17 36.17 -47.07 25.84
N VAL A 18 36.37 -47.24 24.54
CA VAL A 18 36.93 -48.48 23.96
C VAL A 18 38.39 -48.64 24.28
N GLY A 19 39.20 -47.57 24.19
CA GLY A 19 40.64 -47.62 24.38
C GLY A 19 41.10 -47.80 25.84
N ILE A 20 40.45 -47.13 26.76
CA ILE A 20 40.81 -47.09 28.18
C ILE A 20 39.99 -48.09 29.01
N GLY A 21 38.79 -48.46 28.51
CA GLY A 21 37.88 -49.37 29.23
C GLY A 21 37.24 -48.78 30.50
N TRP A 22 37.39 -47.46 30.72
CA TRP A 22 36.92 -46.83 31.95
C TRP A 22 35.43 -46.49 31.86
N GLN A 23 34.65 -46.98 32.79
CA GLN A 23 33.19 -46.93 32.81
C GLN A 23 32.58 -45.51 32.64
N PRO A 24 33.15 -44.41 33.22
CA PRO A 24 32.62 -43.05 33.03
C PRO A 24 32.56 -42.57 31.57
N PHE A 25 33.48 -43.03 30.68
CA PHE A 25 33.39 -42.62 29.26
C PHE A 25 32.18 -43.22 28.56
N TRP A 26 31.77 -44.41 28.90
CA TRP A 26 30.55 -45.01 28.38
C TRP A 26 29.29 -44.27 28.86
N VAL A 27 29.24 -43.92 30.14
CA VAL A 27 28.14 -43.16 30.71
C VAL A 27 28.02 -41.79 30.00
N LEU A 28 29.16 -41.13 29.79
CA LEU A 28 29.16 -39.81 29.09
C LEU A 28 28.74 -39.96 27.63
N THR A 29 29.20 -40.99 26.92
CA THR A 29 28.81 -41.27 25.53
C THR A 29 27.30 -41.48 25.42
N TYR A 30 26.72 -42.33 26.29
CA TYR A 30 25.25 -42.55 26.29
C TYR A 30 24.47 -41.29 26.66
N ALA A 31 24.94 -40.50 27.63
CA ALA A 31 24.31 -39.25 28.02
C ALA A 31 24.30 -38.23 26.88
N LEU A 32 25.43 -38.06 26.17
CA LEU A 32 25.53 -37.16 25.01
C LEU A 32 24.67 -37.63 23.84
N LEU A 33 24.62 -38.95 23.59
CA LEU A 33 23.79 -39.52 22.56
C LEU A 33 22.30 -39.37 22.88
N ALA A 34 21.91 -39.56 24.12
CA ALA A 34 20.55 -39.31 24.59
C ALA A 34 20.18 -37.84 24.44
N ALA A 35 21.08 -36.92 24.79
CA ALA A 35 20.89 -35.48 24.61
C ALA A 35 20.67 -35.09 23.13
N LEU A 36 21.46 -35.67 22.22
CA LEU A 36 21.33 -35.47 20.78
C LEU A 36 19.97 -35.94 20.27
N VAL A 37 19.59 -37.18 20.65
CA VAL A 37 18.30 -37.77 20.24
C VAL A 37 17.15 -36.93 20.79
N LEU A 38 17.21 -36.52 22.07
CA LEU A 38 16.19 -35.70 22.70
C LEU A 38 16.06 -34.35 22.00
N SER A 39 17.16 -33.70 21.63
CA SER A 39 17.16 -32.44 20.86
C SER A 39 16.48 -32.58 19.51
N VAL A 40 16.76 -33.65 18.75
CA VAL A 40 16.14 -33.90 17.45
C VAL A 40 14.64 -34.15 17.60
N VAL A 41 14.26 -35.02 18.57
CA VAL A 41 12.85 -35.30 18.86
C VAL A 41 12.12 -34.04 19.29
N TRP A 42 12.72 -33.25 20.18
CA TRP A 42 12.13 -31.98 20.62
C TRP A 42 11.90 -31.03 19.47
N LEU A 43 12.90 -30.83 18.59
CA LEU A 43 12.76 -29.96 17.43
C LEU A 43 11.63 -30.43 16.52
N ALA A 44 11.54 -31.73 16.22
CA ALA A 44 10.49 -32.30 15.38
C ALA A 44 9.08 -32.07 15.95
N LEU A 45 8.96 -32.11 17.28
CA LEU A 45 7.70 -31.86 17.97
C LEU A 45 7.39 -30.37 18.16
N SER A 46 8.43 -29.53 18.31
CA SER A 46 8.28 -28.09 18.50
C SER A 46 7.71 -27.36 17.29
N VAL A 47 7.91 -27.93 16.10
CA VAL A 47 7.42 -27.35 14.83
C VAL A 47 5.92 -27.59 14.61
N ARG A 48 5.36 -28.60 15.29
CA ARG A 48 3.97 -29.03 15.07
C ARG A 48 2.98 -28.20 15.86
N GLY A 49 1.79 -27.98 15.29
CA GLY A 49 0.66 -27.35 15.96
C GLY A 49 0.81 -25.86 16.20
N ILE A 50 1.62 -25.15 15.39
CA ILE A 50 1.70 -23.70 15.38
C ILE A 50 0.77 -23.17 14.30
N THR A 51 -0.15 -22.28 14.66
CA THR A 51 -0.97 -21.52 13.74
C THR A 51 -0.73 -20.02 13.94
N PHE A 52 -0.78 -19.29 12.85
CA PHE A 52 -0.56 -17.86 12.85
C PHE A 52 -1.67 -17.17 12.07
N ALA A 53 -2.22 -16.12 12.67
CA ALA A 53 -3.19 -15.26 12.03
C ALA A 53 -2.70 -13.81 12.04
N ARG A 54 -2.80 -13.17 10.90
CA ARG A 54 -2.53 -11.75 10.69
C ARG A 54 -3.85 -11.09 10.30
N SER A 55 -4.26 -10.02 10.99
CA SER A 55 -5.38 -9.22 10.54
C SER A 55 -4.98 -8.52 9.24
N ALA A 56 -5.77 -8.74 8.19
CA ALA A 56 -5.52 -8.10 6.92
C ALA A 56 -5.65 -6.58 7.05
N LEU A 57 -4.58 -5.89 6.72
CA LEU A 57 -4.64 -4.47 6.38
C LEU A 57 -5.30 -4.33 5.02
N GLY A 58 -6.05 -3.27 4.82
CA GLY A 58 -6.41 -2.84 3.47
C GLY A 58 -5.12 -2.73 2.66
N GLY A 59 -5.11 -3.21 1.42
CA GLY A 59 -3.91 -3.17 0.56
C GLY A 59 -3.44 -1.75 0.20
N ARG A 60 -4.00 -0.71 0.83
CA ARG A 60 -3.72 0.72 0.61
C ARG A 60 -3.64 1.46 1.94
N ALA A 61 -2.71 2.42 2.01
CA ALA A 61 -2.56 3.40 3.09
C ALA A 61 -2.12 4.73 2.49
N GLN A 62 -2.17 5.81 3.23
CA GLN A 62 -1.69 7.12 2.80
C GLN A 62 -0.48 7.54 3.64
N VAL A 63 0.42 8.34 3.06
CA VAL A 63 1.54 8.93 3.82
C VAL A 63 0.99 9.75 4.99
N GLY A 64 1.56 9.53 6.18
CA GLY A 64 1.07 10.10 7.44
C GLY A 64 0.06 9.22 8.18
N GLU A 65 -0.55 8.25 7.52
CA GLU A 65 -1.49 7.32 8.13
C GLU A 65 -0.78 6.31 9.02
N ARG A 66 -1.45 5.95 10.11
CA ARG A 66 -0.98 4.92 11.04
C ARG A 66 -1.61 3.59 10.70
N VAL A 67 -0.77 2.69 10.27
CA VAL A 67 -1.13 1.30 9.96
C VAL A 67 -0.99 0.46 11.22
N GLU A 68 -2.07 -0.19 11.64
CA GLU A 68 -2.08 -1.10 12.80
C GLU A 68 -2.40 -2.52 12.32
N GLU A 69 -1.56 -3.46 12.71
CA GLU A 69 -1.75 -4.88 12.47
C GLU A 69 -1.91 -5.62 13.78
N SER A 70 -2.86 -6.54 13.84
CA SER A 70 -2.97 -7.50 14.93
C SER A 70 -2.44 -8.86 14.48
N LEU A 71 -1.47 -9.35 15.20
CA LEU A 71 -0.78 -10.61 14.93
C LEU A 71 -1.11 -11.57 16.06
N THR A 72 -1.45 -12.78 15.72
CA THR A 72 -1.82 -13.81 16.69
C THR A 72 -1.06 -15.09 16.39
N LEU A 73 -0.43 -15.65 17.40
CA LEU A 73 0.28 -16.93 17.36
C LEU A 73 -0.39 -17.89 18.36
N GLU A 74 -0.79 -19.06 17.89
CA GLU A 74 -1.44 -20.08 18.70
C GLU A 74 -0.66 -21.39 18.65
N ASN A 75 -0.49 -22.02 19.82
CA ASN A 75 0.09 -23.33 19.95
C ASN A 75 -1.02 -24.34 20.28
N HIS A 76 -1.42 -25.15 19.32
CA HIS A 76 -2.44 -26.18 19.50
C HIS A 76 -1.88 -27.50 20.05
N SER A 77 -0.55 -27.58 20.26
CA SER A 77 0.07 -28.80 20.78
C SER A 77 0.16 -28.79 22.31
N VAL A 78 0.28 -29.99 22.88
CA VAL A 78 0.54 -30.16 24.32
C VAL A 78 1.99 -29.83 24.71
N ILE A 79 2.88 -29.63 23.73
CA ILE A 79 4.30 -29.35 23.94
C ILE A 79 4.52 -27.84 23.94
N PRO A 80 5.11 -27.28 25.01
CA PRO A 80 5.42 -25.86 25.05
C PRO A 80 6.49 -25.50 24.00
N LYS A 81 6.38 -24.35 23.40
CA LYS A 81 7.39 -23.74 22.55
C LYS A 81 8.25 -22.86 23.46
N LEU A 82 9.36 -23.39 23.93
CA LEU A 82 10.20 -22.73 24.94
C LEU A 82 10.80 -21.42 24.39
N TRP A 83 11.06 -21.40 23.11
CA TRP A 83 11.58 -20.22 22.42
C TRP A 83 11.05 -20.21 20.99
N ILE A 84 10.38 -19.14 20.64
CA ILE A 84 9.92 -18.86 19.29
C ILE A 84 10.21 -17.40 18.95
N GLN A 85 10.92 -17.18 17.89
CA GLN A 85 11.21 -15.86 17.35
C GLN A 85 10.42 -15.67 16.06
N VAL A 86 9.50 -14.74 16.07
CA VAL A 86 8.77 -14.32 14.88
C VAL A 86 9.54 -13.14 14.26
N SER A 87 9.85 -13.26 12.98
CA SER A 87 10.53 -12.23 12.19
C SER A 87 9.64 -11.85 11.03
N ASP A 88 9.60 -10.57 10.72
CA ASP A 88 8.85 -10.01 9.60
C ASP A 88 9.82 -9.44 8.56
N GLY A 89 9.73 -9.94 7.32
CA GLY A 89 10.55 -9.52 6.18
C GLY A 89 10.01 -8.28 5.45
N SER A 90 9.21 -7.46 6.11
CA SER A 90 8.58 -6.28 5.51
C SER A 90 9.60 -5.24 5.03
N THR A 91 9.32 -4.64 3.85
CA THR A 91 10.12 -3.56 3.26
C THR A 91 9.66 -2.16 3.68
N LEU A 92 8.52 -2.05 4.38
CA LEU A 92 7.97 -0.77 4.86
C LEU A 92 8.90 -0.15 5.90
N PRO A 93 9.41 1.08 5.68
CA PRO A 93 10.32 1.74 6.62
C PRO A 93 9.71 1.92 8.00
N GLY A 94 10.44 1.49 9.03
CA GLY A 94 10.00 1.61 10.43
C GLY A 94 8.94 0.58 10.85
N HIS A 95 8.61 -0.39 10.01
CA HIS A 95 7.72 -1.48 10.36
C HIS A 95 8.47 -2.58 11.11
N HIS A 96 8.00 -2.90 12.31
CA HIS A 96 8.57 -3.94 13.16
C HIS A 96 7.44 -4.77 13.77
N ALA A 97 7.17 -5.92 13.17
CA ALA A 97 6.21 -6.89 13.68
C ALA A 97 6.87 -8.09 14.38
N GLY A 98 8.21 -8.06 14.49
CA GLY A 98 8.97 -9.11 15.15
C GLY A 98 8.62 -9.27 16.63
N TYR A 99 8.57 -10.52 17.10
CA TYR A 99 8.24 -10.86 18.47
C TYR A 99 9.01 -12.10 18.92
N VAL A 100 9.50 -12.09 20.16
CA VAL A 100 10.20 -13.24 20.76
C VAL A 100 9.52 -13.61 22.06
N SER A 101 9.08 -14.86 22.16
CA SER A 101 8.41 -15.35 23.38
C SER A 101 8.49 -16.87 23.50
N SER A 102 8.06 -17.37 24.67
CA SER A 102 7.66 -18.76 24.85
C SER A 102 6.14 -18.88 24.75
N VAL A 103 5.65 -19.98 24.17
CA VAL A 103 4.21 -20.24 24.04
C VAL A 103 3.90 -21.57 24.67
N GLY A 104 3.14 -21.55 25.78
CA GLY A 104 2.72 -22.73 26.50
C GLY A 104 1.81 -23.65 25.67
N PRO A 105 1.49 -24.85 26.20
CA PRO A 105 0.51 -25.74 25.60
C PRO A 105 -0.86 -25.04 25.46
N HIS A 106 -1.50 -25.17 24.31
CA HIS A 106 -2.82 -24.59 24.01
C HIS A 106 -2.95 -23.10 24.31
N GLN A 107 -1.82 -22.37 24.27
CA GLN A 107 -1.78 -20.94 24.56
C GLN A 107 -1.82 -20.14 23.27
N ARG A 108 -2.52 -18.99 23.37
CA ARG A 108 -2.58 -17.95 22.34
C ARG A 108 -1.87 -16.70 22.83
N ILE A 109 -1.05 -16.13 21.97
CA ILE A 109 -0.38 -14.83 22.17
C ILE A 109 -0.80 -13.91 21.05
N ALA A 110 -1.21 -12.69 21.40
CA ALA A 110 -1.55 -11.65 20.45
C ALA A 110 -0.74 -10.38 20.74
N TRP A 111 -0.24 -9.74 19.67
CA TRP A 111 0.44 -8.45 19.78
C TRP A 111 0.04 -7.56 18.61
N ARG A 112 0.35 -6.27 18.69
CA ARG A 112 0.04 -5.29 17.66
C ARG A 112 1.31 -4.63 17.18
N ALA A 113 1.46 -4.54 15.87
CA ALA A 113 2.46 -3.72 15.21
C ALA A 113 1.80 -2.42 14.74
N LYS A 114 2.43 -1.28 15.05
CA LYS A 114 1.95 0.05 14.67
C LYS A 114 3.06 0.75 13.92
N THR A 115 2.75 1.22 12.71
CA THR A 115 3.72 1.90 11.86
C THR A 115 3.08 3.12 11.21
N VAL A 116 3.80 4.20 11.14
CA VAL A 116 3.40 5.38 10.37
C VAL A 116 4.03 5.28 8.99
N CYS A 117 3.20 5.33 7.95
CA CYS A 117 3.67 5.37 6.58
C CYS A 117 4.33 6.72 6.30
N ARG A 118 5.65 6.72 6.11
CA ARG A 118 6.42 7.97 5.91
C ARG A 118 6.70 8.28 4.45
N ARG A 119 6.75 7.26 3.61
CA ARG A 119 7.05 7.38 2.17
C ARG A 119 5.96 6.75 1.35
N ARG A 120 5.63 7.37 0.23
CA ARG A 120 4.80 6.77 -0.80
C ARG A 120 5.55 5.63 -1.49
N GLY A 121 4.83 4.73 -2.10
CA GLY A 121 5.42 3.64 -2.86
C GLY A 121 4.73 2.31 -2.67
N ARG A 122 5.26 1.30 -3.36
CA ARG A 122 4.82 -0.08 -3.23
C ARG A 122 5.74 -0.80 -2.26
N PHE A 123 5.18 -1.25 -1.13
CA PHE A 123 5.89 -1.98 -0.10
C PHE A 123 5.35 -3.40 0.03
N THR A 124 6.21 -4.30 0.48
CA THR A 124 5.85 -5.68 0.77
C THR A 124 5.84 -5.87 2.29
N LEU A 125 4.77 -6.40 2.83
CA LEU A 125 4.61 -6.77 4.23
C LEU A 125 4.75 -8.28 4.37
N GLY A 126 5.75 -8.76 5.12
CA GLY A 126 6.14 -10.16 5.21
C GLY A 126 7.27 -10.54 4.23
N PRO A 127 7.55 -11.82 4.01
CA PRO A 127 6.90 -12.96 4.68
C PRO A 127 7.16 -12.96 6.19
N VAL A 128 6.20 -13.48 6.96
CA VAL A 128 6.38 -13.67 8.39
C VAL A 128 6.94 -15.06 8.63
N THR A 129 8.10 -15.14 9.26
CA THR A 129 8.78 -16.39 9.57
C THR A 129 8.87 -16.58 11.08
N ALA A 130 8.84 -17.84 11.52
CA ALA A 130 9.11 -18.20 12.90
C ALA A 130 10.32 -19.11 12.98
N THR A 131 11.27 -18.75 13.81
CA THR A 131 12.40 -19.59 14.16
C THR A 131 12.19 -20.19 15.55
N THR A 132 12.28 -21.51 15.65
CA THR A 132 12.24 -22.25 16.91
C THR A 132 13.44 -23.19 16.99
N GLY A 133 13.78 -23.59 18.19
CA GLY A 133 14.93 -24.48 18.43
C GLY A 133 14.69 -25.47 19.56
N ASP A 134 15.65 -26.36 19.75
CA ASP A 134 15.72 -27.27 20.87
C ASP A 134 16.24 -26.57 22.14
N PRO A 135 15.99 -27.12 23.34
CA PRO A 135 16.43 -26.51 24.60
C PRO A 135 17.95 -26.38 24.76
N LEU A 136 18.73 -27.23 24.06
CA LEU A 136 20.18 -27.23 24.11
C LEU A 136 20.78 -26.26 23.07
N GLY A 137 19.97 -25.68 22.17
CA GLY A 137 20.40 -24.75 21.13
C GLY A 137 21.25 -25.38 20.03
N LEU A 138 21.18 -26.72 19.85
CA LEU A 138 21.92 -27.44 18.85
C LEU A 138 21.34 -27.29 17.45
N PHE A 139 20.00 -27.26 17.38
CA PHE A 139 19.27 -27.20 16.12
C PHE A 139 18.28 -26.04 16.13
N ARG A 140 18.11 -25.43 14.97
CA ARG A 140 17.09 -24.40 14.74
C ARG A 140 16.34 -24.73 13.47
N ARG A 141 15.07 -24.40 13.45
CA ARG A 141 14.23 -24.55 12.28
C ARG A 141 13.41 -23.29 12.06
N GLU A 142 13.38 -22.87 10.81
CA GLU A 142 12.56 -21.76 10.36
C GLU A 142 11.31 -22.28 9.67
N LEU A 143 10.21 -21.62 9.90
CA LEU A 143 8.88 -21.89 9.36
C LEU A 143 8.32 -20.61 8.77
N VAL A 144 7.79 -20.67 7.57
CA VAL A 144 7.01 -19.58 7.01
C VAL A 144 5.60 -19.66 7.60
N LEU A 145 5.21 -18.64 8.35
CA LEU A 145 3.92 -18.54 9.02
C LEU A 145 2.86 -17.88 8.14
N ALA A 146 3.25 -16.83 7.40
CA ALA A 146 2.36 -16.13 6.49
C ALA A 146 3.14 -15.66 5.25
N PRO A 147 2.49 -15.68 4.06
CA PRO A 147 3.08 -15.14 2.85
C PRO A 147 3.21 -13.62 2.92
N GLU A 148 3.89 -13.07 1.93
CA GLU A 148 3.98 -11.64 1.72
C GLU A 148 2.65 -11.05 1.18
N HIS A 149 2.38 -9.81 1.55
CA HIS A 149 1.26 -9.01 1.05
C HIS A 149 1.78 -7.68 0.53
N GLN A 150 1.18 -7.17 -0.53
CA GLN A 150 1.52 -5.85 -1.05
C GLN A 150 0.71 -4.77 -0.35
N LEU A 151 1.40 -3.69 0.03
CA LEU A 151 0.82 -2.46 0.55
C LEU A 151 1.22 -1.32 -0.38
N LEU A 152 0.24 -0.62 -0.93
CA LEU A 152 0.45 0.59 -1.70
C LEU A 152 0.25 1.80 -0.78
N VAL A 153 1.30 2.58 -0.59
CA VAL A 153 1.25 3.83 0.17
C VAL A 153 1.08 4.98 -0.79
N LEU A 154 -0.09 5.60 -0.75
CA LEU A 154 -0.49 6.73 -1.58
C LEU A 154 0.19 8.03 -1.09
N PRO A 155 0.41 9.01 -1.98
CA PRO A 155 0.93 10.31 -1.58
C PRO A 155 -0.03 11.04 -0.64
N PRO A 156 0.47 11.96 0.20
CA PRO A 156 -0.37 12.76 1.07
C PRO A 156 -1.18 13.76 0.23
N THR A 157 -2.39 14.05 0.68
CA THR A 157 -3.22 15.12 0.12
C THR A 157 -3.45 16.18 1.18
N LEU A 158 -3.07 17.42 0.89
CA LEU A 158 -3.28 18.56 1.78
C LEU A 158 -4.63 19.21 1.47
N PRO A 159 -5.41 19.59 2.47
CA PRO A 159 -6.64 20.32 2.22
C PRO A 159 -6.32 21.72 1.70
N LEU A 160 -6.78 22.01 0.48
CA LEU A 160 -6.67 23.34 -0.09
C LEU A 160 -7.91 24.15 0.33
N SER A 161 -7.70 25.22 1.09
CA SER A 161 -8.79 26.10 1.52
C SER A 161 -9.32 26.96 0.38
N HIS A 162 -8.48 27.25 -0.60
CA HIS A 162 -8.81 28.11 -1.74
C HIS A 162 -7.90 27.76 -2.92
N PHE A 163 -8.51 27.38 -4.03
CA PHE A 163 -7.82 27.18 -5.30
C PHE A 163 -8.73 27.62 -6.44
N GLU A 164 -8.44 28.79 -6.97
CA GLU A 164 -9.19 29.33 -8.10
C GLU A 164 -8.46 29.09 -9.42
N LEU A 165 -9.17 28.47 -10.35
CA LEU A 165 -8.72 28.45 -11.74
C LEU A 165 -8.95 29.85 -12.32
N VAL A 166 -7.88 30.61 -12.59
CA VAL A 166 -7.97 31.98 -13.11
C VAL A 166 -8.66 31.97 -14.48
N PRO A 167 -9.86 32.57 -14.62
CA PRO A 167 -10.64 32.47 -15.86
C PRO A 167 -9.95 33.06 -17.10
N GLY A 168 -8.94 33.87 -16.92
CA GLY A 168 -8.18 34.50 -18.01
C GLY A 168 -7.14 33.65 -18.71
N LEU A 169 -6.76 32.51 -18.10
CA LEU A 169 -5.85 31.52 -18.71
C LEU A 169 -6.60 30.41 -19.47
N MET A 170 -7.93 30.45 -19.50
CA MET A 170 -8.69 29.50 -20.30
C MET A 170 -8.63 29.91 -21.79
N PRO A 171 -8.00 29.11 -22.65
CA PRO A 171 -8.06 29.32 -24.08
C PRO A 171 -9.52 29.12 -24.51
N GLY A 172 -10.24 30.20 -24.76
CA GLY A 172 -11.63 30.15 -25.24
C GLY A 172 -12.51 31.35 -24.85
N ARG A 173 -12.12 32.18 -23.87
CA ARG A 173 -12.84 33.46 -23.58
C ARG A 173 -12.19 34.68 -24.24
N GLY A 174 -11.20 34.50 -25.11
CA GLY A 174 -10.82 35.54 -26.07
C GLY A 174 -11.93 35.70 -27.11
N ARG A 175 -12.31 36.94 -27.46
CA ARG A 175 -13.32 37.40 -28.42
C ARG A 175 -13.31 36.66 -29.77
N GLY A 176 -13.63 35.41 -29.80
CA GLY A 176 -13.68 34.55 -30.97
C GLY A 176 -14.33 33.23 -30.59
N SER A 177 -15.62 33.29 -30.21
CA SER A 177 -16.48 32.15 -30.03
C SER A 177 -16.43 31.28 -31.30
N GLN A 178 -15.48 30.35 -31.40
CA GLN A 178 -15.71 29.20 -32.25
C GLN A 178 -16.81 28.39 -31.55
N ARG A 179 -18.01 28.49 -32.11
CA ARG A 179 -19.19 27.75 -31.75
C ARG A 179 -18.85 26.27 -31.71
N SER A 180 -18.61 25.73 -30.51
CA SER A 180 -18.66 24.30 -30.29
C SER A 180 -20.09 23.85 -30.64
N GLN A 181 -20.23 23.03 -31.68
CA GLN A 181 -21.51 22.48 -32.15
C GLN A 181 -22.02 21.33 -31.24
N GLN A 182 -21.54 21.20 -30.02
CA GLN A 182 -22.09 20.25 -29.07
C GLN A 182 -23.34 20.89 -28.42
N THR A 183 -24.47 20.58 -28.98
CA THR A 183 -25.79 20.97 -28.51
C THR A 183 -26.10 20.17 -27.23
N THR A 184 -25.91 20.80 -26.07
CA THR A 184 -26.48 20.27 -24.83
C THR A 184 -27.99 20.30 -24.95
N THR A 185 -28.69 19.26 -24.50
CA THR A 185 -30.14 19.07 -24.66
C THR A 185 -30.93 19.92 -23.63
N ASN A 186 -30.29 20.59 -22.68
CA ASN A 186 -30.96 21.37 -21.65
C ASN A 186 -31.27 22.78 -22.14
N VAL A 187 -32.56 23.03 -22.39
CA VAL A 187 -33.10 24.35 -22.68
C VAL A 187 -33.27 25.09 -21.34
N VAL A 188 -32.48 26.12 -21.10
CA VAL A 188 -32.52 26.87 -19.83
C VAL A 188 -33.54 27.99 -19.90
N THR A 189 -33.64 28.66 -21.03
CA THR A 189 -34.60 29.76 -21.21
C THR A 189 -35.04 29.91 -22.65
N VAL A 190 -36.08 30.71 -22.86
CA VAL A 190 -36.60 31.03 -24.18
C VAL A 190 -36.64 32.54 -24.30
N ARG A 191 -35.93 33.13 -25.27
CA ARG A 191 -35.88 34.56 -25.55
C ARG A 191 -36.54 34.89 -26.90
N ASN A 192 -36.80 36.17 -27.10
CA ASN A 192 -37.26 36.63 -28.38
C ASN A 192 -36.25 36.42 -29.50
N TYR A 193 -36.72 36.07 -30.67
CA TYR A 193 -35.92 35.89 -31.87
C TYR A 193 -35.29 37.24 -32.26
N VAL A 194 -34.00 37.17 -32.62
CA VAL A 194 -33.27 38.30 -33.22
C VAL A 194 -32.81 37.89 -34.61
N PRO A 195 -32.88 38.77 -35.62
CA PRO A 195 -32.39 38.46 -36.95
C PRO A 195 -30.93 37.92 -36.92
N GLY A 196 -30.72 36.71 -37.44
CA GLY A 196 -29.45 36.00 -37.37
C GLY A 196 -29.48 34.71 -36.51
N ASP A 197 -30.52 34.51 -35.72
CA ASP A 197 -30.71 33.26 -34.98
C ASP A 197 -31.08 32.09 -35.91
N ALA A 198 -30.56 30.91 -35.62
CA ALA A 198 -30.85 29.72 -36.42
C ALA A 198 -32.32 29.29 -36.26
N LEU A 199 -33.06 29.13 -37.34
CA LEU A 199 -34.48 28.73 -37.36
C LEU A 199 -34.71 27.35 -36.70
N THR A 200 -33.71 26.49 -36.66
CA THR A 200 -33.76 25.19 -36.00
C THR A 200 -33.88 25.30 -34.47
N ARG A 201 -33.57 26.48 -33.91
CA ARG A 201 -33.63 26.74 -32.46
C ARG A 201 -34.96 27.35 -32.03
N ILE A 202 -35.92 27.56 -32.94
CA ILE A 202 -37.22 28.12 -32.58
C ILE A 202 -37.97 27.16 -31.64
N HIS A 203 -38.49 27.73 -30.52
CA HIS A 203 -39.37 27.03 -29.60
C HIS A 203 -40.82 27.18 -30.07
N TRP A 204 -41.29 26.31 -30.94
CA TRP A 204 -42.61 26.37 -31.55
C TRP A 204 -43.78 26.48 -30.57
N PRO A 205 -43.79 25.73 -29.43
CA PRO A 205 -44.88 25.87 -28.45
C PRO A 205 -45.00 27.28 -27.84
N SER A 206 -43.84 27.92 -27.50
CA SER A 206 -43.86 29.30 -26.98
C SER A 206 -44.18 30.32 -28.06
N THR A 207 -43.68 30.13 -29.27
CA THR A 207 -43.98 30.97 -30.44
C THR A 207 -45.47 30.96 -30.73
N ALA A 208 -46.13 29.81 -30.72
CA ALA A 208 -47.58 29.72 -30.94
C ALA A 208 -48.41 30.39 -29.84
N ARG A 209 -47.92 30.34 -28.57
CA ARG A 209 -48.64 30.93 -27.44
C ARG A 209 -48.50 32.45 -27.37
N LEU A 210 -47.32 32.95 -27.71
CA LEU A 210 -46.98 34.38 -27.60
C LEU A 210 -47.11 35.15 -28.91
N SER A 211 -47.42 34.50 -30.01
CA SER A 211 -47.50 35.04 -31.37
C SER A 211 -46.23 35.81 -31.79
N GLN A 212 -45.07 35.48 -31.21
CA GLN A 212 -43.77 36.04 -31.51
C GLN A 212 -42.75 34.92 -31.60
N PHE A 213 -41.78 35.01 -32.52
CA PHE A 213 -40.76 34.00 -32.65
C PHE A 213 -39.89 33.94 -31.37
N MET A 214 -39.90 32.80 -30.74
CA MET A 214 -39.14 32.50 -29.53
C MET A 214 -38.04 31.49 -29.83
N VAL A 215 -36.82 31.75 -29.36
CA VAL A 215 -35.64 30.92 -29.59
C VAL A 215 -35.21 30.27 -28.27
N LYS A 216 -34.90 29.00 -28.33
CA LYS A 216 -34.30 28.21 -27.22
C LYS A 216 -32.89 28.70 -26.98
N GLU A 217 -32.61 29.11 -25.76
CA GLU A 217 -31.28 29.41 -25.27
C GLU A 217 -30.80 28.25 -24.45
N PHE A 218 -29.71 27.66 -24.92
CA PHE A 218 -29.07 26.51 -24.26
C PHE A 218 -27.98 27.00 -23.34
N ASP A 219 -27.96 26.53 -22.12
CA ASP A 219 -26.82 26.76 -21.23
C ASP A 219 -25.66 25.92 -21.75
N LEU A 220 -24.62 26.60 -22.07
CA LEU A 220 -23.32 25.94 -22.26
C LEU A 220 -22.74 25.83 -20.85
N ASP A 221 -23.08 24.74 -20.13
CA ASP A 221 -22.31 24.36 -18.99
C ASP A 221 -20.91 24.01 -19.54
N PRO A 222 -19.92 24.89 -19.42
CA PRO A 222 -18.59 24.58 -19.91
C PRO A 222 -18.03 23.48 -19.01
N THR A 223 -18.08 22.25 -19.48
CA THR A 223 -17.29 21.19 -18.84
C THR A 223 -15.83 21.62 -18.93
N ILE A 224 -15.30 22.06 -17.81
CA ILE A 224 -13.90 22.45 -17.71
C ILE A 224 -13.11 21.18 -17.51
N ASP A 225 -12.28 20.86 -18.51
CA ASP A 225 -11.34 19.78 -18.44
C ASP A 225 -9.99 20.31 -17.98
N VAL A 226 -9.42 19.72 -16.94
CA VAL A 226 -8.15 20.13 -16.36
C VAL A 226 -7.15 18.98 -16.49
N VAL A 227 -5.98 19.26 -17.05
CA VAL A 227 -4.86 18.31 -17.06
C VAL A 227 -3.79 18.84 -16.12
N VAL A 228 -3.50 18.07 -15.09
CA VAL A 228 -2.38 18.32 -14.19
C VAL A 228 -1.13 17.74 -14.84
N MET A 229 -0.14 18.58 -15.09
CA MET A 229 1.16 18.17 -15.63
C MET A 229 2.20 18.22 -14.53
N LEU A 230 2.86 17.09 -14.29
CA LEU A 230 3.92 16.95 -13.30
C LEU A 230 5.22 16.54 -14.01
N ASP A 231 6.24 17.37 -13.87
CA ASP A 231 7.57 17.07 -14.38
C ASP A 231 8.43 16.43 -13.29
N LEU A 232 8.78 15.17 -13.50
CA LEU A 232 9.65 14.37 -12.63
C LEU A 232 11.00 14.06 -13.32
N ASP A 233 11.38 14.85 -14.33
CA ASP A 233 12.69 14.68 -14.95
C ASP A 233 13.79 14.90 -13.90
N ARG A 234 14.76 14.00 -13.90
CA ARG A 234 15.85 13.97 -12.93
C ARG A 234 16.68 15.27 -12.91
N GLU A 235 16.81 15.91 -14.09
CA GLU A 235 17.55 17.17 -14.22
C GLU A 235 16.80 18.36 -13.61
N ALA A 236 15.46 18.26 -13.48
CA ALA A 236 14.63 19.30 -12.90
C ALA A 236 14.47 19.14 -11.38
N GLN A 237 14.91 18.00 -10.80
CA GLN A 237 14.73 17.72 -9.39
C GLN A 237 15.93 18.15 -8.54
N ALA A 238 15.63 18.61 -7.31
CA ALA A 238 16.61 18.99 -6.30
C ALA A 238 16.23 18.41 -4.94
N GLY A 239 17.24 18.23 -4.08
CA GLY A 239 17.05 17.64 -2.75
C GLY A 239 17.12 16.12 -2.77
N GLU A 240 17.08 15.52 -1.57
CA GLU A 240 17.13 14.07 -1.39
C GLU A 240 16.04 13.59 -0.40
N GLY A 241 15.52 12.40 -0.65
CA GLY A 241 14.53 11.73 0.21
C GLY A 241 13.23 12.52 0.35
N ASP A 242 12.70 12.59 1.57
CA ASP A 242 11.37 13.16 1.86
C ASP A 242 11.30 14.70 1.66
N SER A 243 12.45 15.37 1.46
CA SER A 243 12.57 16.81 1.22
C SER A 243 12.94 17.15 -0.22
N SER A 244 12.79 16.22 -1.15
CA SER A 244 13.04 16.45 -2.58
C SER A 244 11.91 17.24 -3.22
N THR A 245 12.23 18.00 -4.28
CA THR A 245 11.22 18.69 -5.11
C THR A 245 10.24 17.71 -5.74
N GLU A 246 10.67 16.49 -6.01
CA GLU A 246 9.81 15.39 -6.47
C GLU A 246 8.67 15.11 -5.50
N GLU A 247 8.97 14.92 -4.20
CA GLU A 247 7.95 14.63 -3.19
C GLU A 247 6.98 15.81 -2.98
N TYR A 248 7.49 17.04 -3.03
CA TYR A 248 6.65 18.23 -3.00
C TYR A 248 5.78 18.34 -4.24
N GLY A 249 6.33 18.12 -5.43
CA GLY A 249 5.58 18.15 -6.70
C GLY A 249 4.44 17.14 -6.72
N VAL A 250 4.72 15.91 -6.29
CA VAL A 250 3.71 14.84 -6.17
C VAL A 250 2.64 15.21 -5.16
N THR A 251 3.02 15.73 -3.99
CA THR A 251 2.05 16.16 -2.96
C THR A 251 1.15 17.28 -3.45
N ILE A 252 1.70 18.25 -4.18
CA ILE A 252 0.96 19.37 -4.77
C ILE A 252 0.00 18.84 -5.84
N ALA A 253 0.47 18.00 -6.77
CA ALA A 253 -0.33 17.42 -7.83
C ALA A 253 -1.49 16.59 -7.28
N ALA A 254 -1.22 15.73 -6.28
CA ALA A 254 -2.24 14.94 -5.58
C ALA A 254 -3.29 15.82 -4.89
N SER A 255 -2.85 16.92 -4.23
CA SER A 255 -3.74 17.84 -3.52
C SER A 255 -4.63 18.64 -4.47
N ILE A 256 -4.08 19.12 -5.59
CA ILE A 256 -4.82 19.81 -6.62
C ILE A 256 -5.85 18.88 -7.26
N ALA A 257 -5.45 17.68 -7.65
CA ALA A 257 -6.35 16.70 -8.24
C ALA A 257 -7.49 16.33 -7.28
N ALA A 258 -7.18 16.11 -5.99
CA ALA A 258 -8.17 15.82 -4.97
C ALA A 258 -9.17 16.98 -4.79
N PHE A 259 -8.68 18.22 -4.78
CA PHE A 259 -9.53 19.41 -4.67
C PHE A 259 -10.48 19.56 -5.87
N LEU A 260 -9.96 19.44 -7.09
CA LEU A 260 -10.72 19.60 -8.32
C LEU A 260 -11.79 18.50 -8.48
N LEU A 261 -11.44 17.26 -8.17
CA LEU A 261 -12.37 16.12 -8.30
C LEU A 261 -13.45 16.09 -7.22
N ARG A 262 -13.14 16.52 -5.98
CA ARG A 262 -14.08 16.48 -4.85
C ARG A 262 -14.94 17.73 -4.70
N HIS A 263 -14.35 18.91 -4.90
CA HIS A 263 -15.03 20.17 -4.60
C HIS A 263 -15.60 20.87 -5.83
N GLN A 264 -15.01 20.66 -7.00
CA GLN A 264 -15.44 21.31 -8.23
C GLN A 264 -16.06 20.35 -9.24
N GLU A 265 -16.04 19.05 -8.96
CA GLU A 265 -16.59 17.99 -9.82
C GLU A 265 -16.12 18.08 -11.29
N LEU A 266 -14.90 18.59 -11.49
CA LEU A 266 -14.31 18.78 -12.81
C LEU A 266 -13.76 17.46 -13.36
N SER A 267 -13.61 17.38 -14.69
CA SER A 267 -12.83 16.30 -15.31
C SER A 267 -11.36 16.59 -15.12
N VAL A 268 -10.62 15.65 -14.52
CA VAL A 268 -9.18 15.80 -14.26
C VAL A 268 -8.43 14.69 -14.94
N GLY A 269 -7.45 15.06 -15.76
CA GLY A 269 -6.41 14.18 -16.29
C GLY A 269 -5.08 14.43 -15.58
N LEU A 270 -4.18 13.47 -15.66
CA LEU A 270 -2.82 13.59 -15.13
C LEU A 270 -1.82 13.21 -16.22
N GLN A 271 -0.81 14.02 -16.40
CA GLN A 271 0.34 13.72 -17.25
C GLN A 271 1.62 13.83 -16.41
N VAL A 272 2.38 12.76 -16.33
CA VAL A 272 3.65 12.71 -15.61
C VAL A 272 4.75 12.52 -16.63
N ASN A 273 5.72 13.43 -16.64
CA ASN A 273 6.95 13.35 -17.39
C ASN A 273 8.07 12.92 -16.45
N GLY A 274 8.82 11.88 -16.80
CA GLY A 274 9.88 11.30 -15.97
C GLY A 274 10.61 10.19 -16.73
N THR A 275 11.08 9.18 -16.04
CA THR A 275 11.75 8.00 -16.64
C THR A 275 10.90 7.26 -17.67
N ALA A 276 9.57 7.34 -17.54
CA ALA A 276 8.61 6.89 -18.54
C ALA A 276 7.44 7.87 -18.55
N GLU A 277 7.01 8.29 -19.73
CA GLU A 277 5.79 9.08 -19.85
C GLU A 277 4.60 8.22 -19.39
N SER A 278 3.89 8.70 -18.38
CA SER A 278 2.68 8.08 -17.91
C SER A 278 1.57 9.11 -17.78
N GLY A 279 0.36 8.73 -18.12
CA GLY A 279 -0.76 9.65 -18.08
C GLY A 279 -2.09 8.95 -17.86
N LEU A 280 -3.02 9.69 -17.27
CA LEU A 280 -4.41 9.31 -17.11
C LEU A 280 -5.28 10.24 -17.94
N ALA A 281 -6.18 9.65 -18.72
CA ALA A 281 -7.19 10.38 -19.46
C ALA A 281 -8.12 11.15 -18.50
N LEU A 282 -8.80 12.15 -19.05
CA LEU A 282 -9.81 12.93 -18.34
C LEU A 282 -10.95 12.04 -17.87
N ASP A 283 -11.23 12.08 -16.57
CA ASP A 283 -12.37 11.39 -15.96
C ASP A 283 -12.79 12.15 -14.69
N ARG A 284 -13.89 11.74 -14.04
CA ARG A 284 -14.47 12.42 -12.87
C ARG A 284 -14.67 11.47 -11.70
N GLY A 285 -14.81 12.07 -10.52
CA GLY A 285 -15.21 11.39 -9.29
C GLY A 285 -14.11 10.65 -8.57
N GLU A 286 -14.48 9.96 -7.49
CA GLU A 286 -13.53 9.30 -6.56
C GLU A 286 -12.70 8.20 -7.22
N ARG A 287 -13.24 7.50 -8.22
CA ARG A 287 -12.47 6.46 -8.95
C ARG A 287 -11.30 7.05 -9.73
N GLN A 288 -11.48 8.25 -10.29
CA GLN A 288 -10.41 8.94 -10.97
C GLN A 288 -9.35 9.41 -9.96
N LEU A 289 -9.79 9.91 -8.81
CA LEU A 289 -8.89 10.29 -7.73
C LEU A 289 -8.03 9.11 -7.29
N ASP A 290 -8.64 7.94 -7.08
CA ASP A 290 -7.89 6.72 -6.72
C ASP A 290 -6.82 6.39 -7.76
N ARG A 291 -7.15 6.45 -9.06
CA ARG A 291 -6.18 6.21 -10.14
C ARG A 291 -5.05 7.23 -10.16
N VAL A 292 -5.38 8.51 -9.95
CA VAL A 292 -4.39 9.58 -9.87
C VAL A 292 -3.41 9.33 -8.72
N LEU A 293 -3.94 9.03 -7.52
CA LEU A 293 -3.12 8.75 -6.35
C LEU A 293 -2.28 7.48 -6.51
N GLU A 294 -2.82 6.43 -7.14
CA GLU A 294 -2.08 5.21 -7.46
C GLU A 294 -0.92 5.45 -8.42
N LEU A 295 -1.15 6.25 -9.47
CA LEU A 295 -0.10 6.60 -10.43
C LEU A 295 1.00 7.42 -9.74
N LEU A 296 0.64 8.37 -8.91
CA LEU A 296 1.56 9.22 -8.17
C LEU A 296 2.26 8.48 -7.02
N ALA A 297 1.83 7.28 -6.63
CA ALA A 297 2.45 6.48 -5.58
C ALA A 297 3.70 5.72 -6.07
N ILE A 298 3.86 5.54 -7.36
CA ILE A 298 4.93 4.75 -7.99
C ILE A 298 5.97 5.68 -8.59
#